data_f5a0655ded4b54c7974d68bd2f4e373f
#
_entry.id   f5a0655ded4b54c7974d68bd2f4e373f
#
_cell.length_a   1.000
_cell.length_b   1.000
_cell.length_c   1.000
_cell.angle_alpha   90.00
_cell.angle_beta   90.00
_cell.angle_gamma   90.00
#
_symmetry.space_group_name_H-M   'P 1'
#
loop_
_entity.id
_entity.type
_entity.pdbx_description
1 polymer ?
#
loop_
_entity_poly.entity_id
_entity_poly.type
_entity_poly.pdbx_seq_one_letter_code
_entity_poly.pdbx_strand_id
1 'polypeptide(L)'
;MIAVKYIFWTIYNIWFYILVLVFTLIIILPTFVLMQLSGAPYKFFYGAGVLWSDLILFGMGMFPKKNKPLKTTKHKPYIFVANHVSMIDVLLLVSTVRNNPIVFIGKKELEKIPIFGFVYKKTMILVDRSSKESKKGVFEQTKTKLKLGISIAIFPEGTVPGIDVELAPFKHGAFTMAIEHQVPMVPLSFLDNKKRFPWSYGGLIGASKGSPGILRVNTHEPIQTKGMVKDDRVELNEKVREIILKDLRSA
;
A
#
# COMPACT_ATOMS: atom_id res chain seq x y z
N MET A 1 19.08 29.87 7.02
CA MET A 1 18.48 29.02 5.95
C MET A 1 18.12 27.60 6.41
N ILE A 2 18.96 26.89 7.17
CA ILE A 2 18.70 25.51 7.63
C ILE A 2 17.46 25.44 8.54
N ALA A 3 17.36 26.30 9.56
CA ALA A 3 16.24 26.33 10.50
C ALA A 3 14.87 26.54 9.81
N VAL A 4 14.81 27.42 8.81
CA VAL A 4 13.56 27.68 8.05
C VAL A 4 13.09 26.45 7.29
N LYS A 5 14.01 25.66 6.72
CA LYS A 5 13.67 24.40 6.05
C LYS A 5 13.10 23.36 7.03
N TYR A 6 13.68 23.26 8.23
CA TYR A 6 13.16 22.34 9.25
C TYR A 6 11.76 22.73 9.72
N ILE A 7 11.49 24.03 9.93
CA ILE A 7 10.16 24.53 10.28
C ILE A 7 9.17 24.18 9.18
N PHE A 8 9.49 24.44 7.91
CA PHE A 8 8.63 24.09 6.78
C PHE A 8 8.33 22.58 6.74
N TRP A 9 9.34 21.71 6.87
CA TRP A 9 9.13 20.28 6.84
C TRP A 9 8.28 19.79 8.02
N THR A 10 8.46 20.36 9.21
CA THR A 10 7.63 20.05 10.38
C THR A 10 6.17 20.44 10.14
N ILE A 11 5.92 21.65 9.66
CA ILE A 11 4.57 22.11 9.32
C ILE A 11 3.94 21.21 8.24
N TYR A 12 4.70 20.86 7.20
CA TYR A 12 4.25 20.00 6.11
C TYR A 12 3.91 18.57 6.58
N ASN A 13 4.66 18.02 7.54
CA ASN A 13 4.33 16.74 8.16
C ASN A 13 3.07 16.86 9.04
N ILE A 14 2.94 17.91 9.86
CA ILE A 14 1.74 18.16 10.67
C ILE A 14 0.53 18.28 9.76
N TRP A 15 0.64 19.04 8.67
CA TRP A 15 -0.40 19.18 7.66
C TRP A 15 -0.88 17.85 7.10
N PHE A 16 0.04 16.95 6.78
CA PHE A 16 -0.31 15.59 6.37
C PHE A 16 -1.20 14.88 7.38
N TYR A 17 -0.85 14.88 8.66
CA TYR A 17 -1.64 14.22 9.70
C TYR A 17 -3.00 14.91 9.93
N ILE A 18 -3.07 16.23 9.77
CA ILE A 18 -4.35 16.98 9.81
C ILE A 18 -5.26 16.50 8.66
N LEU A 19 -4.76 16.43 7.43
CA LEU A 19 -5.53 15.94 6.29
C LEU A 19 -5.99 14.49 6.50
N VAL A 20 -5.10 13.62 6.97
CA VAL A 20 -5.45 12.23 7.29
C VAL A 20 -6.56 12.18 8.33
N LEU A 21 -6.45 12.92 9.42
CA LEU A 21 -7.46 12.95 10.48
C LEU A 21 -8.79 13.48 9.97
N VAL A 22 -8.80 14.67 9.35
CA VAL A 22 -10.02 15.34 8.88
C VAL A 22 -10.76 14.46 7.87
N PHE A 23 -10.09 13.97 6.82
CA PHE A 23 -10.74 13.13 5.82
C PHE A 23 -11.09 11.73 6.34
N THR A 24 -10.38 11.21 7.35
CA THR A 24 -10.82 9.98 8.02
C THR A 24 -12.13 10.19 8.75
N LEU A 25 -12.29 11.29 9.48
CA LEU A 25 -13.52 11.60 10.21
C LEU A 25 -14.71 11.88 9.30
N ILE A 26 -14.50 12.56 8.15
CA ILE A 26 -15.62 12.98 7.27
C ILE A 26 -15.95 11.94 6.20
N ILE A 27 -15.01 11.09 5.79
CA ILE A 27 -15.21 10.15 4.68
C ILE A 27 -15.15 8.70 5.17
N ILE A 28 -14.02 8.29 5.76
CA ILE A 28 -13.78 6.88 6.09
C ILE A 28 -14.70 6.39 7.20
N LEU A 29 -14.80 7.15 8.28
CA LEU A 29 -15.60 6.74 9.44
C LEU A 29 -17.10 6.65 9.11
N PRO A 30 -17.74 7.67 8.51
CA PRO A 30 -19.15 7.58 8.13
C PRO A 30 -19.45 6.47 7.12
N THR A 31 -18.60 6.32 6.08
CA THR A 31 -18.80 5.26 5.08
C THR A 31 -18.57 3.88 5.66
N PHE A 32 -17.65 3.74 6.62
CA PHE A 32 -17.44 2.49 7.34
C PHE A 32 -18.67 2.13 8.20
N VAL A 33 -19.20 3.09 8.97
CA VAL A 33 -20.41 2.88 9.76
C VAL A 33 -21.59 2.52 8.86
N LEU A 34 -21.79 3.26 7.77
CA LEU A 34 -22.85 2.97 6.80
C LEU A 34 -22.70 1.55 6.21
N MET A 35 -21.48 1.12 5.85
CA MET A 35 -21.22 -0.24 5.36
C MET A 35 -21.60 -1.29 6.41
N GLN A 36 -21.31 -1.06 7.71
CA GLN A 36 -21.65 -2.01 8.77
C GLN A 36 -23.17 -2.10 9.00
N LEU A 37 -23.88 -0.97 8.94
CA LEU A 37 -25.32 -0.90 9.18
C LEU A 37 -26.15 -1.41 8.00
N SER A 38 -25.73 -1.11 6.76
CA SER A 38 -26.49 -1.45 5.55
C SER A 38 -26.10 -2.78 4.91
N GLY A 39 -25.01 -3.42 5.38
CA GLY A 39 -24.46 -4.60 4.71
C GLY A 39 -23.87 -4.31 3.33
N ALA A 40 -23.61 -3.04 3.01
CA ALA A 40 -23.08 -2.65 1.70
C ALA A 40 -21.76 -3.39 1.38
N PRO A 41 -21.53 -3.76 0.13
CA PRO A 41 -20.33 -4.50 -0.24
C PRO A 41 -19.06 -3.68 -0.04
N TYR A 42 -17.96 -4.35 0.28
CA TYR A 42 -16.64 -3.73 0.52
C TYR A 42 -16.18 -2.76 -0.59
N LYS A 43 -16.57 -3.02 -1.84
CA LYS A 43 -16.25 -2.12 -2.97
C LYS A 43 -16.76 -0.69 -2.79
N PHE A 44 -17.90 -0.51 -2.07
CA PHE A 44 -18.42 0.82 -1.75
C PHE A 44 -17.49 1.56 -0.79
N PHE A 45 -17.11 0.90 0.30
CA PHE A 45 -16.12 1.45 1.24
C PHE A 45 -14.77 1.71 0.57
N TYR A 46 -14.34 0.82 -0.34
CA TYR A 46 -13.12 1.01 -1.11
C TYR A 46 -13.16 2.27 -1.99
N GLY A 47 -14.30 2.56 -2.61
CA GLY A 47 -14.51 3.80 -3.38
C GLY A 47 -14.30 5.04 -2.52
N ALA A 48 -14.78 5.05 -1.29
CA ALA A 48 -14.52 6.12 -0.32
C ALA A 48 -13.02 6.19 0.06
N GLY A 49 -12.34 5.05 0.17
CA GLY A 49 -10.89 4.98 0.38
C GLY A 49 -10.09 5.58 -0.78
N VAL A 50 -10.54 5.40 -2.03
CA VAL A 50 -9.94 6.04 -3.20
C VAL A 50 -10.09 7.56 -3.12
N LEU A 51 -11.31 8.06 -2.85
CA LEU A 51 -11.56 9.49 -2.67
C LEU A 51 -10.72 10.08 -1.53
N TRP A 52 -10.66 9.40 -0.39
CA TRP A 52 -9.84 9.77 0.76
C TRP A 52 -8.36 9.90 0.40
N SER A 53 -7.82 8.90 -0.32
CA SER A 53 -6.43 8.93 -0.75
C SER A 53 -6.14 10.09 -1.71
N ASP A 54 -7.03 10.31 -2.68
CA ASP A 54 -6.89 11.39 -3.66
C ASP A 54 -6.92 12.77 -3.01
N LEU A 55 -7.85 12.99 -2.08
CA LEU A 55 -7.98 14.28 -1.38
C LEU A 55 -6.77 14.57 -0.49
N ILE A 56 -6.20 13.56 0.19
CA ILE A 56 -4.98 13.75 0.98
C ILE A 56 -3.80 14.07 0.05
N LEU A 57 -3.59 13.29 -1.01
CA LEU A 57 -2.50 13.53 -1.95
C LEU A 57 -2.64 14.93 -2.60
N PHE A 58 -3.84 15.30 -3.03
CA PHE A 58 -4.13 16.63 -3.57
C PHE A 58 -3.87 17.75 -2.54
N GLY A 59 -4.35 17.59 -1.31
CA GLY A 59 -4.14 18.56 -0.22
C GLY A 59 -2.66 18.69 0.19
N MET A 60 -1.84 17.68 -0.08
CA MET A 60 -0.38 17.73 0.05
C MET A 60 0.31 18.34 -1.19
N GLY A 61 -0.44 18.74 -2.22
CA GLY A 61 0.12 19.18 -3.50
C GLY A 61 0.85 18.07 -4.25
N MET A 62 0.44 16.83 -4.04
CA MET A 62 1.03 15.65 -4.66
C MET A 62 0.10 15.07 -5.72
N PHE A 63 0.59 14.90 -6.94
CA PHE A 63 -0.22 14.53 -8.11
C PHE A 63 0.23 13.18 -8.67
N PRO A 64 -0.56 12.10 -8.47
CA PRO A 64 -0.27 10.80 -9.03
C PRO A 64 -0.24 10.83 -10.57
N LYS A 65 0.84 10.30 -11.15
CA LYS A 65 1.00 10.16 -12.61
C LYS A 65 1.40 8.72 -12.95
N LYS A 66 0.50 8.00 -13.59
CA LYS A 66 0.80 6.67 -14.13
C LYS A 66 1.53 6.81 -15.46
N ASN A 67 2.72 6.24 -15.57
CA ASN A 67 3.48 6.26 -16.83
C ASN A 67 2.89 5.28 -17.86
N LYS A 68 2.22 4.22 -17.39
CA LYS A 68 1.48 3.26 -18.22
C LYS A 68 0.12 2.96 -17.59
N PRO A 69 -0.91 2.64 -18.38
CA PRO A 69 -2.20 2.24 -17.84
C PRO A 69 -2.09 0.91 -17.08
N LEU A 70 -2.80 0.80 -15.97
CA LEU A 70 -2.89 -0.46 -15.21
C LEU A 70 -3.75 -1.46 -16.00
N LYS A 71 -3.15 -2.56 -16.44
CA LYS A 71 -3.80 -3.60 -17.24
C LYS A 71 -4.41 -4.69 -16.35
N THR A 72 -5.47 -4.36 -15.64
CA THR A 72 -6.23 -5.29 -14.82
C THR A 72 -7.68 -5.39 -15.29
N THR A 73 -8.27 -6.56 -15.16
CA THR A 73 -9.69 -6.77 -15.42
C THR A 73 -10.49 -6.43 -14.16
N LYS A 74 -11.57 -5.66 -14.30
CA LYS A 74 -12.48 -5.37 -13.18
C LYS A 74 -12.99 -6.65 -12.54
N HIS A 75 -13.10 -6.66 -11.22
CA HIS A 75 -13.60 -7.77 -10.40
C HIS A 75 -12.76 -9.06 -10.45
N LYS A 76 -11.66 -9.09 -11.18
CA LYS A 76 -10.68 -10.17 -11.08
C LYS A 76 -9.69 -9.85 -9.96
N PRO A 77 -9.45 -10.77 -9.01
CA PRO A 77 -8.50 -10.53 -7.94
C PRO A 77 -7.05 -10.61 -8.43
N TYR A 78 -6.18 -9.81 -7.83
CA TYR A 78 -4.74 -9.76 -8.08
C TYR A 78 -3.97 -9.64 -6.76
N ILE A 79 -2.70 -9.98 -6.79
CA ILE A 79 -1.76 -9.60 -5.74
C ILE A 79 -0.90 -8.45 -6.26
N PHE A 80 -1.14 -7.25 -5.73
CA PHE A 80 -0.37 -6.06 -6.05
C PHE A 80 0.87 -5.99 -5.16
N VAL A 81 2.02 -5.76 -5.77
CA VAL A 81 3.32 -5.70 -5.08
C VAL A 81 4.02 -4.40 -5.45
N ALA A 82 4.47 -3.64 -4.46
CA ALA A 82 5.18 -2.38 -4.67
C ALA A 82 6.35 -2.22 -3.69
N ASN A 83 7.31 -1.34 -4.02
CA ASN A 83 8.34 -0.87 -3.08
C ASN A 83 7.73 0.00 -1.97
N HIS A 84 8.36 0.02 -0.79
CA HIS A 84 7.84 0.71 0.40
C HIS A 84 8.87 1.65 1.01
N VAL A 85 8.71 2.93 0.77
CA VAL A 85 9.68 3.97 1.16
C VAL A 85 9.04 5.14 1.89
N SER A 86 7.69 5.18 1.99
CA SER A 86 6.92 6.32 2.45
C SER A 86 5.58 5.93 3.07
N MET A 87 5.03 6.78 3.91
CA MET A 87 3.65 6.65 4.39
C MET A 87 2.62 6.87 3.27
N ILE A 88 2.95 7.68 2.26
CA ILE A 88 2.07 7.93 1.12
C ILE A 88 2.00 6.76 0.13
N ASP A 89 2.83 5.71 0.28
CA ASP A 89 2.80 4.53 -0.61
C ASP A 89 1.43 3.85 -0.58
N VAL A 90 0.81 3.78 0.60
CA VAL A 90 -0.54 3.22 0.77
C VAL A 90 -1.57 4.06 0.01
N LEU A 91 -1.50 5.39 0.16
CA LEU A 91 -2.40 6.32 -0.53
C LEU A 91 -2.22 6.23 -2.05
N LEU A 92 -0.96 6.24 -2.52
CA LEU A 92 -0.64 6.17 -3.94
C LEU A 92 -1.09 4.85 -4.55
N LEU A 93 -0.97 3.73 -3.83
CA LEU A 93 -1.42 2.43 -4.30
C LEU A 93 -2.95 2.40 -4.44
N VAL A 94 -3.68 2.85 -3.41
CA VAL A 94 -5.15 2.96 -3.44
C VAL A 94 -5.62 3.88 -4.57
N SER A 95 -5.02 5.05 -4.72
CA SER A 95 -5.30 6.00 -5.82
C SER A 95 -4.98 5.42 -7.21
N THR A 96 -4.00 4.53 -7.32
CA THR A 96 -3.60 3.89 -8.59
C THR A 96 -4.55 2.76 -8.97
N VAL A 97 -4.95 1.91 -8.01
CA VAL A 97 -5.73 0.67 -8.22
C VAL A 97 -7.22 0.93 -7.97
N ARG A 98 -7.85 1.79 -8.77
CA ARG A 98 -9.23 2.24 -8.55
C ARG A 98 -10.31 1.19 -8.81
N ASN A 99 -10.08 0.28 -9.76
CA ASN A 99 -11.11 -0.63 -10.29
C ASN A 99 -11.11 -2.02 -9.64
N ASN A 100 -10.08 -2.34 -8.87
CA ASN A 100 -9.92 -3.62 -8.19
C ASN A 100 -9.79 -3.36 -6.69
N PRO A 101 -10.86 -3.52 -5.90
CA PRO A 101 -10.79 -3.32 -4.46
C PRO A 101 -9.65 -4.12 -3.84
N ILE A 102 -8.84 -3.48 -3.00
CA ILE A 102 -7.69 -4.09 -2.35
C ILE A 102 -7.83 -4.05 -0.83
N VAL A 103 -7.25 -5.05 -0.18
CA VAL A 103 -6.93 -5.03 1.25
C VAL A 103 -5.42 -5.16 1.42
N PHE A 104 -4.88 -4.51 2.43
CA PHE A 104 -3.46 -4.64 2.77
C PHE A 104 -3.25 -5.72 3.82
N ILE A 105 -2.07 -6.34 3.78
CA ILE A 105 -1.55 -7.12 4.90
C ILE A 105 -0.77 -6.18 5.79
N GLY A 106 -1.33 -5.90 6.96
CA GLY A 106 -0.84 -4.89 7.86
C GLY A 106 -0.37 -5.43 9.21
N LYS A 107 0.40 -4.64 9.92
CA LYS A 107 0.97 -4.97 11.23
C LYS A 107 -0.11 -4.98 12.30
N LYS A 108 -0.22 -6.09 13.08
CA LYS A 108 -1.28 -6.26 14.07
C LYS A 108 -1.29 -5.17 15.14
N GLU A 109 -0.14 -4.66 15.51
CA GLU A 109 -0.02 -3.65 16.57
C GLU A 109 -0.73 -2.33 16.23
N LEU A 110 -0.96 -2.04 14.94
CA LEU A 110 -1.66 -0.85 14.51
C LEU A 110 -3.16 -0.86 14.86
N GLU A 111 -3.73 -2.04 15.18
CA GLU A 111 -5.12 -2.12 15.66
C GLU A 111 -5.35 -1.42 17.01
N LYS A 112 -4.28 -1.12 17.74
CA LYS A 112 -4.33 -0.45 19.06
C LYS A 112 -4.50 1.08 18.94
N ILE A 113 -4.33 1.65 17.75
CA ILE A 113 -4.48 3.10 17.55
C ILE A 113 -5.96 3.47 17.64
N PRO A 114 -6.34 4.42 18.54
CA PRO A 114 -7.73 4.82 18.69
C PRO A 114 -8.35 5.26 17.35
N ILE A 115 -9.64 4.97 17.14
CA ILE A 115 -10.43 5.27 15.92
C ILE A 115 -9.88 4.52 14.69
N PHE A 116 -8.63 4.77 14.31
CA PHE A 116 -7.97 4.10 13.18
C PHE A 116 -7.97 2.58 13.33
N GLY A 117 -7.57 2.06 14.48
CA GLY A 117 -7.49 0.62 14.75
C GLY A 117 -8.83 -0.10 14.62
N PHE A 118 -9.94 0.59 14.93
CA PHE A 118 -11.28 0.03 14.78
C PHE A 118 -11.63 -0.23 13.31
N VAL A 119 -11.36 0.71 12.41
CA VAL A 119 -11.55 0.53 10.96
C VAL A 119 -10.51 -0.45 10.41
N TYR A 120 -9.25 -0.28 10.81
CA TYR A 120 -8.11 -1.06 10.35
C TYR A 120 -8.28 -2.57 10.54
N LYS A 121 -8.66 -3.02 11.74
CA LYS A 121 -8.87 -4.45 12.02
C LYS A 121 -10.02 -5.09 11.24
N LYS A 122 -10.98 -4.29 10.78
CA LYS A 122 -12.13 -4.78 9.99
C LYS A 122 -11.86 -4.77 8.49
N THR A 123 -10.95 -3.91 8.03
CA THR A 123 -10.71 -3.68 6.61
C THR A 123 -9.38 -4.25 6.10
N MET A 124 -8.44 -4.59 7.01
CA MET A 124 -7.12 -5.12 6.66
C MET A 124 -6.98 -6.59 7.10
N ILE A 125 -6.01 -7.28 6.55
CA ILE A 125 -5.54 -8.58 7.05
C ILE A 125 -4.38 -8.32 8.01
N LEU A 126 -4.58 -8.64 9.29
CA LEU A 126 -3.58 -8.36 10.32
C LEU A 126 -2.60 -9.51 10.46
N VAL A 127 -1.32 -9.18 10.57
CA VAL A 127 -0.25 -10.15 10.79
C VAL A 127 0.59 -9.77 12.00
N ASP A 128 0.68 -10.71 12.95
CA ASP A 128 1.75 -10.74 13.93
C ASP A 128 2.94 -11.49 13.31
N ARG A 129 4.00 -10.75 13.02
CA ARG A 129 5.16 -11.29 12.30
C ARG A 129 6.02 -12.21 13.14
N SER A 130 5.86 -12.21 14.46
CA SER A 130 6.54 -13.11 15.41
C SER A 130 5.85 -14.49 15.50
N SER A 131 4.53 -14.55 15.27
CA SER A 131 3.72 -15.77 15.40
C SER A 131 3.62 -16.55 14.10
N LYS A 132 3.92 -17.85 14.14
CA LYS A 132 3.73 -18.78 13.02
C LYS A 132 2.25 -19.01 12.74
N GLU A 133 1.43 -19.10 13.78
CA GLU A 133 -0.03 -19.28 13.70
C GLU A 133 -0.68 -18.07 13.02
N SER A 134 -0.27 -16.85 13.39
CA SER A 134 -0.75 -15.63 12.75
C SER A 134 -0.41 -15.61 11.26
N LYS A 135 0.82 -15.98 10.88
CA LYS A 135 1.22 -16.10 9.47
C LYS A 135 0.35 -17.09 8.70
N LYS A 136 0.04 -18.27 9.29
CA LYS A 136 -0.87 -19.26 8.68
C LYS A 136 -2.28 -18.68 8.53
N GLY A 137 -2.80 -17.98 9.53
CA GLY A 137 -4.10 -17.33 9.49
C GLY A 137 -4.23 -16.26 8.38
N VAL A 138 -3.12 -15.59 8.02
CA VAL A 138 -3.08 -14.63 6.90
C VAL A 138 -3.41 -15.32 5.57
N PHE A 139 -2.92 -16.52 5.32
CA PHE A 139 -3.18 -17.26 4.08
C PHE A 139 -4.68 -17.58 3.93
N GLU A 140 -5.34 -18.04 5.00
CA GLU A 140 -6.77 -18.35 4.97
C GLU A 140 -7.63 -17.08 4.78
N GLN A 141 -7.28 -15.99 5.46
CA GLN A 141 -7.96 -14.71 5.28
C GLN A 141 -7.78 -14.17 3.86
N THR A 142 -6.57 -14.30 3.29
CA THR A 142 -6.27 -13.93 1.90
C THR A 142 -7.13 -14.71 0.93
N LYS A 143 -7.21 -16.04 1.10
CA LYS A 143 -8.05 -16.92 0.28
C LYS A 143 -9.52 -16.48 0.29
N THR A 144 -10.03 -16.13 1.47
CA THR A 144 -11.41 -15.62 1.61
C THR A 144 -11.61 -14.31 0.86
N LYS A 145 -10.69 -13.35 0.97
CA LYS A 145 -10.77 -12.06 0.27
C LYS A 145 -10.71 -12.23 -1.25
N LEU A 146 -9.77 -13.06 -1.74
CA LEU A 146 -9.61 -13.33 -3.17
C LEU A 146 -10.88 -14.00 -3.77
N LYS A 147 -11.52 -14.92 -3.06
CA LYS A 147 -12.80 -15.52 -3.47
C LYS A 147 -13.92 -14.50 -3.61
N LEU A 148 -13.89 -13.42 -2.83
CA LEU A 148 -14.85 -12.30 -2.91
C LEU A 148 -14.49 -11.29 -4.01
N GLY A 149 -13.49 -11.57 -4.86
CA GLY A 149 -13.01 -10.65 -5.89
C GLY A 149 -12.20 -9.47 -5.34
N ILE A 150 -11.78 -9.53 -4.07
CA ILE A 150 -10.97 -8.48 -3.43
C ILE A 150 -9.49 -8.85 -3.59
N SER A 151 -8.72 -7.93 -4.14
CA SER A 151 -7.28 -8.08 -4.35
C SER A 151 -6.49 -7.84 -3.06
N ILE A 152 -5.25 -8.31 -3.05
CA ILE A 152 -4.34 -8.11 -1.92
C ILE A 152 -3.23 -7.16 -2.33
N ALA A 153 -2.89 -6.21 -1.47
CA ALA A 153 -1.75 -5.31 -1.65
C ALA A 153 -0.67 -5.62 -0.60
N ILE A 154 0.55 -5.80 -1.04
CA ILE A 154 1.67 -6.19 -0.20
C ILE A 154 2.91 -5.39 -0.56
N PHE A 155 3.60 -4.89 0.47
CA PHE A 155 4.96 -4.39 0.37
C PHE A 155 5.92 -5.51 0.79
N PRO A 156 6.56 -6.22 -0.15
CA PRO A 156 7.27 -7.47 0.14
C PRO A 156 8.55 -7.27 0.93
N GLU A 157 9.07 -6.05 1.00
CA GLU A 157 10.19 -5.67 1.89
C GLU A 157 9.83 -5.94 3.36
N GLY A 158 8.55 -5.85 3.68
CA GLY A 158 7.99 -6.16 4.99
C GLY A 158 8.19 -5.08 6.07
N THR A 159 9.04 -4.11 5.81
CA THR A 159 9.28 -2.88 6.60
C THR A 159 9.72 -1.80 5.63
N VAL A 160 9.62 -0.54 6.03
CA VAL A 160 10.27 0.52 5.27
C VAL A 160 11.79 0.41 5.49
N PRO A 161 12.59 0.28 4.44
CA PRO A 161 14.05 0.18 4.56
C PRO A 161 14.68 1.50 4.97
N GLY A 162 15.93 1.44 5.43
CA GLY A 162 16.73 2.62 5.73
C GLY A 162 16.87 3.56 4.53
N ILE A 163 17.16 4.83 4.80
CA ILE A 163 17.17 5.87 3.76
C ILE A 163 18.20 5.61 2.65
N ASP A 164 19.29 4.92 2.98
CA ASP A 164 20.39 4.61 2.03
C ASP A 164 20.14 3.32 1.25
N VAL A 165 19.06 2.58 1.58
CA VAL A 165 18.68 1.35 0.87
C VAL A 165 17.79 1.70 -0.30
N GLU A 166 18.20 1.31 -1.52
CA GLU A 166 17.42 1.56 -2.74
C GLU A 166 16.16 0.69 -2.76
N LEU A 167 16.32 -0.61 -2.55
CA LEU A 167 15.25 -1.61 -2.49
C LEU A 167 15.71 -2.79 -1.63
N ALA A 168 15.06 -3.03 -0.50
CA ALA A 168 15.40 -4.13 0.39
C ALA A 168 15.07 -5.50 -0.24
N PRO A 169 15.67 -6.59 0.26
CA PRO A 169 15.30 -7.94 -0.16
C PRO A 169 13.83 -8.23 0.09
N PHE A 170 13.19 -8.90 -0.88
CA PHE A 170 11.78 -9.25 -0.77
C PHE A 170 11.58 -10.54 0.03
N LYS A 171 10.61 -10.54 0.93
CA LYS A 171 10.16 -11.73 1.66
C LYS A 171 9.27 -12.58 0.78
N HIS A 172 9.41 -13.91 0.88
CA HIS A 172 8.69 -14.85 0.01
C HIS A 172 7.18 -14.92 0.22
N GLY A 173 6.63 -14.35 1.30
CA GLY A 173 5.21 -14.47 1.65
C GLY A 173 4.23 -14.06 0.55
N ALA A 174 4.47 -12.94 -0.12
CA ALA A 174 3.63 -12.45 -1.22
C ALA A 174 3.63 -13.43 -2.42
N PHE A 175 4.79 -13.97 -2.76
CA PHE A 175 5.01 -14.87 -3.90
C PHE A 175 4.41 -16.25 -3.63
N THR A 176 4.65 -16.80 -2.43
CA THR A 176 4.01 -18.04 -1.98
C THR A 176 2.48 -17.91 -2.06
N MET A 177 1.94 -16.78 -1.61
CA MET A 177 0.50 -16.50 -1.62
C MET A 177 -0.07 -16.43 -3.03
N ALA A 178 0.62 -15.77 -3.97
CA ALA A 178 0.24 -15.71 -5.37
C ALA A 178 0.19 -17.09 -6.02
N ILE A 179 1.19 -17.91 -5.75
CA ILE A 179 1.31 -19.28 -6.28
C ILE A 179 0.26 -20.19 -5.65
N GLU A 180 0.11 -20.22 -4.32
CA GLU A 180 -0.86 -21.10 -3.65
C GLU A 180 -2.31 -20.81 -4.05
N HIS A 181 -2.63 -19.56 -4.31
CA HIS A 181 -3.98 -19.16 -4.75
C HIS A 181 -4.13 -19.09 -6.27
N GLN A 182 -3.06 -19.34 -7.03
CA GLN A 182 -3.03 -19.25 -8.50
C GLN A 182 -3.58 -17.92 -9.02
N VAL A 183 -3.22 -16.79 -8.33
CA VAL A 183 -3.72 -15.44 -8.62
C VAL A 183 -2.59 -14.59 -9.22
N PRO A 184 -2.84 -13.90 -10.35
CA PRO A 184 -1.81 -13.09 -11.01
C PRO A 184 -1.24 -12.02 -10.08
N MET A 185 0.07 -11.78 -10.19
CA MET A 185 0.79 -10.75 -9.47
C MET A 185 1.04 -9.53 -10.37
N VAL A 186 0.81 -8.32 -9.83
CA VAL A 186 1.01 -7.06 -10.54
C VAL A 186 2.07 -6.24 -9.81
N PRO A 187 3.29 -6.11 -10.38
CA PRO A 187 4.30 -5.21 -9.86
C PRO A 187 3.96 -3.74 -10.11
N LEU A 188 4.24 -2.88 -9.12
CA LEU A 188 4.18 -1.43 -9.23
C LEU A 188 5.48 -0.83 -8.68
N SER A 189 5.97 0.23 -9.33
CA SER A 189 7.16 0.95 -8.88
C SER A 189 6.80 2.40 -8.57
N PHE A 190 7.01 2.80 -7.31
CA PHE A 190 6.84 4.18 -6.85
C PHE A 190 8.17 4.91 -6.96
N LEU A 191 8.27 5.85 -7.90
CA LEU A 191 9.55 6.44 -8.29
C LEU A 191 9.92 7.68 -7.46
N ASP A 192 8.92 8.44 -7.01
CA ASP A 192 9.15 9.75 -6.39
C ASP A 192 8.86 9.79 -4.88
N ASN A 193 8.22 8.76 -4.31
CA ASN A 193 7.72 8.79 -2.94
C ASN A 193 8.83 9.04 -1.90
N LYS A 194 10.00 8.43 -2.08
CA LYS A 194 11.18 8.64 -1.22
C LYS A 194 11.67 10.09 -1.25
N LYS A 195 11.58 10.75 -2.40
CA LYS A 195 11.96 12.16 -2.59
C LYS A 195 10.90 13.12 -2.07
N ARG A 196 9.60 12.78 -2.26
CA ARG A 196 8.49 13.67 -1.96
C ARG A 196 8.04 13.62 -0.52
N PHE A 197 8.02 12.44 0.08
CA PHE A 197 7.63 12.25 1.47
C PHE A 197 8.31 11.00 2.06
N PRO A 198 9.64 11.06 2.33
CA PRO A 198 10.37 9.92 2.87
C PRO A 198 9.81 9.52 4.23
N TRP A 199 9.95 8.24 4.57
CA TRP A 199 9.59 7.76 5.91
C TRP A 199 10.41 8.47 6.98
N SER A 200 9.74 8.97 8.02
CA SER A 200 10.40 9.59 9.17
C SER A 200 10.56 8.59 10.30
N TYR A 201 11.79 8.24 10.63
CA TYR A 201 12.12 7.40 11.79
C TYR A 201 12.05 8.17 13.12
N GLY A 202 12.02 9.49 13.09
CA GLY A 202 11.96 10.38 14.27
C GLY A 202 10.55 10.78 14.70
N GLY A 203 9.49 10.19 14.13
CA GLY A 203 8.10 10.55 14.43
C GLY A 203 7.72 11.94 13.88
N LEU A 204 6.74 12.59 14.52
CA LEU A 204 6.21 13.92 14.12
C LEU A 204 7.26 15.04 14.08
N ILE A 205 8.31 14.93 14.92
CA ILE A 205 9.34 15.99 15.10
C ILE A 205 10.61 15.69 14.29
N GLY A 206 10.80 14.45 13.83
CA GLY A 206 11.91 14.10 12.93
C GLY A 206 11.55 14.49 11.51
N ALA A 207 11.80 15.74 11.15
CA ALA A 207 11.40 16.35 9.89
C ALA A 207 11.89 15.54 8.68
N SER A 208 11.07 14.65 8.16
CA SER A 208 11.30 14.08 6.84
C SER A 208 11.18 15.20 5.80
N LYS A 209 12.15 15.26 4.91
CA LYS A 209 12.23 16.27 3.84
C LYS A 209 11.07 16.10 2.86
N GLY A 210 9.89 16.63 3.20
CA GLY A 210 8.71 16.56 2.33
C GLY A 210 8.67 17.69 1.31
N SER A 211 8.11 17.43 0.14
CA SER A 211 7.81 18.48 -0.85
C SER A 211 6.65 18.09 -1.76
N PRO A 212 5.81 19.05 -2.19
CA PRO A 212 4.79 18.80 -3.19
C PRO A 212 5.41 18.39 -4.54
N GLY A 213 4.60 17.83 -5.45
CA GLY A 213 4.99 17.52 -6.81
C GLY A 213 4.37 16.25 -7.37
N ILE A 214 4.88 15.80 -8.52
CA ILE A 214 4.38 14.62 -9.21
C ILE A 214 4.87 13.36 -8.50
N LEU A 215 3.98 12.37 -8.40
CA LEU A 215 4.24 11.02 -7.93
C LEU A 215 4.11 10.06 -9.12
N ARG A 216 5.23 9.74 -9.77
CA ARG A 216 5.23 8.82 -10.90
C ARG A 216 5.09 7.37 -10.43
N VAL A 217 4.22 6.64 -11.10
CA VAL A 217 3.99 5.21 -10.87
C VAL A 217 4.19 4.46 -12.17
N ASN A 218 5.10 3.49 -12.17
CA ASN A 218 5.15 2.47 -13.21
C ASN A 218 4.25 1.31 -12.81
N THR A 219 3.35 0.92 -13.70
CA THR A 219 2.51 -0.26 -13.57
C THR A 219 2.94 -1.29 -14.61
N HIS A 220 3.04 -2.56 -14.20
CA HIS A 220 3.52 -3.63 -15.06
C HIS A 220 2.41 -4.60 -15.44
N GLU A 221 2.66 -5.41 -16.47
CA GLU A 221 1.77 -6.48 -16.89
C GLU A 221 1.58 -7.49 -15.74
N PRO A 222 0.37 -8.04 -15.58
CA PRO A 222 0.14 -9.11 -14.62
C PRO A 222 0.98 -10.35 -14.95
N ILE A 223 1.79 -10.77 -14.01
CA ILE A 223 2.55 -12.02 -14.10
C ILE A 223 1.62 -13.15 -13.69
N GLN A 224 1.38 -14.10 -14.61
CA GLN A 224 0.51 -15.24 -14.35
C GLN A 224 1.21 -16.24 -13.43
N THR A 225 0.47 -16.77 -12.46
CA THR A 225 0.96 -17.79 -11.52
C THR A 225 0.27 -19.15 -11.71
N LYS A 226 -0.66 -19.22 -12.68
CA LYS A 226 -1.37 -20.48 -13.00
C LYS A 226 -0.39 -21.55 -13.46
N GLY A 227 -0.40 -22.69 -12.79
CA GLY A 227 0.51 -23.80 -13.06
C GLY A 227 1.84 -23.71 -12.33
N MET A 228 2.18 -22.58 -11.69
CA MET A 228 3.37 -22.48 -10.84
C MET A 228 3.24 -23.34 -9.58
N VAL A 229 4.36 -23.91 -9.13
CA VAL A 229 4.49 -24.69 -7.91
C VAL A 229 5.26 -23.91 -6.84
N LYS A 230 5.21 -24.38 -5.60
CA LYS A 230 5.79 -23.66 -4.44
C LYS A 230 7.27 -23.30 -4.62
N ASP A 231 8.02 -24.08 -5.37
CA ASP A 231 9.47 -23.84 -5.58
C ASP A 231 9.73 -22.68 -6.53
N ASP A 232 8.79 -22.36 -7.42
CA ASP A 232 8.88 -21.21 -8.35
C ASP A 232 8.85 -19.86 -7.62
N ARG A 233 8.54 -19.83 -6.31
CA ARG A 233 8.46 -18.60 -5.50
C ARG A 233 9.76 -17.79 -5.48
N VAL A 234 10.91 -18.44 -5.61
CA VAL A 234 12.22 -17.77 -5.60
C VAL A 234 12.41 -17.03 -6.91
N GLU A 235 12.20 -17.71 -8.04
CA GLU A 235 12.31 -17.12 -9.37
C GLU A 235 11.29 -15.97 -9.55
N LEU A 236 10.03 -16.18 -9.14
CA LEU A 236 9.01 -15.13 -9.19
C LEU A 236 9.39 -13.91 -8.35
N ASN A 237 9.99 -14.12 -7.17
CA ASN A 237 10.47 -13.05 -6.29
C ASN A 237 11.57 -12.24 -6.97
N GLU A 238 12.59 -12.90 -7.47
CA GLU A 238 13.72 -12.27 -8.16
C GLU A 238 13.25 -11.47 -9.38
N LYS A 239 12.42 -12.07 -10.22
CA LYS A 239 11.81 -11.43 -11.39
C LYS A 239 11.07 -10.14 -11.03
N VAL A 240 10.20 -10.18 -10.02
CA VAL A 240 9.44 -9.00 -9.59
C VAL A 240 10.35 -7.94 -9.00
N ARG A 241 11.34 -8.36 -8.19
CA ARG A 241 12.31 -7.44 -7.60
C ARG A 241 13.16 -6.75 -8.65
N GLU A 242 13.62 -7.47 -9.67
CA GLU A 242 14.39 -6.91 -10.79
C GLU A 242 13.58 -5.89 -11.59
N ILE A 243 12.30 -6.16 -11.87
CA ILE A 243 11.40 -5.22 -12.54
C ILE A 243 11.35 -3.90 -11.77
N ILE A 244 11.10 -3.95 -10.46
CA ILE A 244 10.99 -2.74 -9.63
C ILE A 244 12.35 -2.04 -9.52
N LEU A 245 13.44 -2.78 -9.30
CA LEU A 245 14.78 -2.22 -9.17
C LEU A 245 15.24 -1.51 -10.46
N LYS A 246 14.94 -2.09 -11.62
CA LYS A 246 15.23 -1.48 -12.93
C LYS A 246 14.52 -0.14 -13.09
N ASP A 247 13.26 -0.04 -12.69
CA ASP A 247 12.50 1.20 -12.73
C ASP A 247 13.10 2.27 -11.81
N LEU A 248 13.47 1.89 -10.58
CA LEU A 248 14.06 2.82 -9.61
C LEU A 248 15.39 3.40 -10.10
N ARG A 249 16.19 2.58 -10.79
CA ARG A 249 17.50 2.99 -11.35
C ARG A 249 17.39 3.83 -12.62
N SER A 250 16.25 3.76 -13.30
CA SER A 250 15.98 4.54 -14.53
C SER A 250 15.20 5.83 -14.28
N ALA A 251 14.85 6.13 -13.01
CA ALA A 251 14.02 7.28 -12.62
C ALA A 251 14.85 8.52 -12.32
#